data_163e8a2188c152a6cb074f871447f377
#
_entry.id   163e8a2188c152a6cb074f871447f377
#
_cell.length_a   1.000
_cell.length_b   1.000
_cell.length_c   1.000
_cell.angle_alpha   90.00
_cell.angle_beta   90.00
_cell.angle_gamma   90.00
#
_symmetry.space_group_name_H-M   'P 1'
#
loop_
_entity.id
_entity.type
_entity.pdbx_description
1 polymer ?
#
loop_
_entity_poly.entity_id
_entity_poly.type
_entity_poly.pdbx_seq_one_letter_code
_entity_poly.pdbx_strand_id
1 'polypeptide(L)'
;MKKTGIINAQLIYELTKMRHTDKFMICDVGFPIPEGKTVVDLSLIPGFPTVDQVFKAIANDVLIESIILYKGFGNIRPKFVEEMKSKFVNHEITEMAGAEMFQRAYEPDVKLFIRTGENRPGGNMIITSASGVPKVFDKYNAEYDNVLETLDV
;
A
#
# COMPACT_ATOMS: atom_id res chain seq x y z
N MET A 1 20.03 9.02 -13.29
CA MET A 1 18.61 9.16 -12.91
C MET A 1 17.89 7.83 -13.17
N LYS A 2 17.02 7.36 -12.26
CA LYS A 2 16.25 6.12 -12.51
C LYS A 2 15.34 6.30 -13.72
N LYS A 3 15.21 5.24 -14.52
CA LYS A 3 14.38 5.23 -15.73
C LYS A 3 12.94 4.79 -15.44
N THR A 4 12.77 3.86 -14.49
CA THR A 4 11.49 3.20 -14.19
C THR A 4 11.32 2.99 -12.69
N GLY A 5 10.10 2.68 -12.25
CA GLY A 5 9.75 2.42 -10.86
C GLY A 5 9.68 3.70 -10.02
N ILE A 6 9.59 3.51 -8.71
CA ILE A 6 9.48 4.62 -7.75
C ILE A 6 10.76 5.48 -7.80
N ILE A 7 10.60 6.79 -7.99
CA ILE A 7 11.71 7.77 -8.02
C ILE A 7 11.82 8.61 -6.74
N ASN A 8 10.83 8.54 -5.86
CA ASN A 8 10.90 9.19 -4.55
C ASN A 8 11.96 8.49 -3.69
N ALA A 9 13.05 9.19 -3.39
CA ALA A 9 14.21 8.61 -2.70
C ALA A 9 13.88 8.14 -1.27
N GLN A 10 13.06 8.89 -0.54
CA GLN A 10 12.67 8.52 0.81
C GLN A 10 11.78 7.26 0.80
N LEU A 11 10.81 7.20 -0.11
CA LEU A 11 9.92 6.04 -0.23
C LEU A 11 10.71 4.78 -0.58
N ILE A 12 11.60 4.83 -1.58
CA ILE A 12 12.44 3.69 -1.95
C ILE A 12 13.31 3.26 -0.78
N TYR A 13 13.94 4.20 -0.09
CA TYR A 13 14.80 3.89 1.06
C TYR A 13 14.02 3.14 2.13
N GLU A 14 12.83 3.59 2.49
CA GLU A 14 12.01 2.95 3.52
C GLU A 14 11.46 1.58 3.06
N LEU A 15 11.01 1.48 1.81
CA LEU A 15 10.51 0.21 1.26
C LEU A 15 11.62 -0.86 1.18
N THR A 16 12.84 -0.48 0.83
CA THR A 16 13.97 -1.43 0.75
C THR A 16 14.43 -1.94 2.12
N LYS A 17 14.05 -1.31 3.21
CA LYS A 17 14.29 -1.77 4.58
C LYS A 17 13.30 -2.85 5.02
N MET A 18 12.15 -2.96 4.36
CA MET A 18 11.11 -3.91 4.72
C MET A 18 11.62 -5.35 4.56
N ARG A 19 11.22 -6.22 5.49
CA ARG A 19 11.56 -7.64 5.51
C ARG A 19 10.27 -8.46 5.55
N HIS A 20 10.40 -9.77 5.43
CA HIS A 20 9.26 -10.69 5.56
C HIS A 20 8.47 -10.44 6.85
N THR A 21 7.17 -10.37 6.73
CA THR A 21 6.19 -10.05 7.79
C THR A 21 6.15 -8.60 8.27
N ASP A 22 7.12 -7.75 7.90
CA ASP A 22 7.00 -6.32 8.15
C ASP A 22 5.79 -5.75 7.44
N LYS A 23 5.17 -4.75 8.05
CA LYS A 23 3.98 -4.12 7.49
C LYS A 23 4.19 -2.64 7.27
N PHE A 24 3.54 -2.14 6.24
CA PHE A 24 3.41 -0.71 6.01
C PHE A 24 1.96 -0.34 5.74
N MET A 25 1.61 0.88 6.03
CA MET A 25 0.28 1.41 5.80
C MET A 25 0.31 2.48 4.73
N ILE A 26 -0.58 2.38 3.74
CA ILE A 26 -0.92 3.48 2.85
C ILE A 26 -2.21 4.10 3.39
N CYS A 27 -2.19 5.38 3.67
CA CYS A 27 -3.30 6.05 4.36
C CYS A 27 -3.77 7.32 3.68
N ASP A 28 -5.02 7.68 3.96
CA ASP A 28 -5.59 8.95 3.57
C ASP A 28 -4.89 10.13 4.28
N VAL A 29 -5.14 11.34 3.81
CA VAL A 29 -4.49 12.56 4.31
C VAL A 29 -4.79 12.83 5.78
N GLY A 30 -5.95 12.39 6.27
CA GLY A 30 -6.45 12.64 7.62
C GLY A 30 -6.09 11.55 8.64
N PHE A 31 -5.46 10.46 8.23
CA PHE A 31 -5.17 9.36 9.16
C PHE A 31 -4.23 9.80 10.29
N PRO A 32 -4.61 9.56 11.57
CA PRO A 32 -3.76 9.92 12.71
C PRO A 32 -2.62 8.90 12.86
N ILE A 33 -1.46 9.25 12.32
CA ILE A 33 -0.26 8.41 12.41
C ILE A 33 0.29 8.49 13.83
N PRO A 34 0.64 7.35 14.46
CA PRO A 34 1.21 7.32 15.80
C PRO A 34 2.55 8.06 15.87
N GLU A 35 2.78 8.75 16.98
CA GLU A 35 4.06 9.40 17.24
C GLU A 35 5.22 8.39 17.21
N GLY A 36 6.37 8.81 16.68
CA GLY A 36 7.57 7.99 16.58
C GLY A 36 7.59 6.97 15.44
N LYS A 37 6.52 6.86 14.65
CA LYS A 37 6.52 6.01 13.46
C LYS A 37 7.21 6.69 12.28
N THR A 38 7.82 5.89 11.40
CA THR A 38 8.39 6.40 10.15
C THR A 38 7.27 6.81 9.19
N VAL A 39 7.34 8.01 8.65
CA VAL A 39 6.35 8.56 7.73
C VAL A 39 7.02 9.02 6.44
N VAL A 40 6.48 8.59 5.32
CA VAL A 40 6.74 9.18 4.00
C VAL A 40 5.48 9.89 3.54
N ASP A 41 5.50 11.21 3.51
CA ASP A 41 4.37 12.02 3.10
C ASP A 41 4.45 12.33 1.60
N LEU A 42 3.53 11.75 0.83
CA LEU A 42 3.40 11.95 -0.62
C LEU A 42 2.25 12.92 -0.96
N SER A 43 1.54 13.43 0.03
CA SER A 43 0.41 14.34 -0.22
C SER A 43 0.91 15.63 -0.88
N LEU A 44 0.34 15.98 -2.02
CA LEU A 44 0.67 17.20 -2.74
C LEU A 44 -0.45 18.24 -2.66
N ILE A 45 -1.65 17.79 -2.95
CA ILE A 45 -2.89 18.58 -2.87
C ILE A 45 -4.03 17.64 -2.47
N PRO A 46 -5.17 18.15 -1.97
CA PRO A 46 -6.33 17.32 -1.66
C PRO A 46 -6.75 16.46 -2.86
N GLY A 47 -6.80 15.14 -2.68
CA GLY A 47 -7.14 14.16 -3.70
C GLY A 47 -5.97 13.71 -4.59
N PHE A 48 -4.73 14.18 -4.37
CA PHE A 48 -3.60 13.77 -5.21
C PHE A 48 -2.27 13.69 -4.43
N PRO A 49 -1.46 12.62 -4.62
CA PRO A 49 -1.86 11.38 -5.31
C PRO A 49 -2.92 10.61 -4.51
N THR A 50 -3.73 9.83 -5.22
CA THR A 50 -4.73 8.97 -4.59
C THR A 50 -4.10 7.71 -4.02
N VAL A 51 -4.80 7.04 -3.11
CA VAL A 51 -4.32 5.80 -2.48
C VAL A 51 -4.08 4.69 -3.51
N ASP A 52 -4.93 4.56 -4.52
CA ASP A 52 -4.78 3.57 -5.59
C ASP A 52 -3.58 3.85 -6.50
N GLN A 53 -3.29 5.12 -6.81
CA GLN A 53 -2.09 5.50 -7.55
C GLN A 53 -0.81 5.12 -6.79
N VAL A 54 -0.77 5.42 -5.50
CA VAL A 54 0.37 5.08 -4.65
C VAL A 54 0.51 3.57 -4.49
N PHE A 55 -0.60 2.85 -4.22
CA PHE A 55 -0.58 1.40 -4.13
C PHE A 55 -0.04 0.74 -5.41
N LYS A 56 -0.54 1.15 -6.57
CA LYS A 56 -0.10 0.59 -7.86
C LYS A 56 1.40 0.78 -8.08
N ALA A 57 1.92 1.97 -7.79
CA ALA A 57 3.35 2.23 -7.90
C ALA A 57 4.19 1.32 -6.98
N ILE A 58 3.72 1.10 -5.73
CA ILE A 58 4.41 0.27 -4.75
C ILE A 58 4.30 -1.22 -5.11
N ALA A 59 3.10 -1.69 -5.51
CA ALA A 59 2.87 -3.08 -5.88
C ALA A 59 3.73 -3.55 -7.06
N ASN A 60 4.20 -2.61 -7.89
CA ASN A 60 5.14 -2.88 -8.97
C ASN A 60 6.60 -3.08 -8.50
N ASP A 61 6.94 -2.58 -7.32
CA ASP A 61 8.32 -2.59 -6.80
C ASP A 61 8.50 -3.50 -5.56
N VAL A 62 7.40 -3.92 -4.92
CA VAL A 62 7.41 -4.64 -3.62
C VAL A 62 6.62 -5.93 -3.71
N LEU A 63 7.19 -7.01 -3.19
CA LEU A 63 6.48 -8.28 -3.04
C LEU A 63 5.50 -8.19 -1.87
N ILE A 64 4.23 -8.42 -2.17
CA ILE A 64 3.12 -8.33 -1.21
C ILE A 64 2.66 -9.74 -0.82
N GLU A 65 2.47 -9.98 0.48
CA GLU A 65 1.93 -11.25 1.00
C GLU A 65 0.42 -11.15 1.29
N SER A 66 0.00 -10.09 1.96
CA SER A 66 -1.39 -9.88 2.32
C SER A 66 -1.77 -8.41 2.38
N ILE A 67 -3.06 -8.14 2.26
CA ILE A 67 -3.60 -6.78 2.26
C ILE A 67 -4.81 -6.73 3.20
N ILE A 68 -4.81 -5.75 4.10
CA ILE A 68 -5.95 -5.44 4.96
C ILE A 68 -6.52 -4.10 4.49
N LEU A 69 -7.76 -4.10 4.05
CA LEU A 69 -8.48 -2.88 3.64
C LEU A 69 -9.33 -2.35 4.80
N TYR A 70 -9.45 -1.04 4.89
CA TYR A 70 -10.49 -0.44 5.71
C TYR A 70 -11.87 -0.93 5.24
N LYS A 71 -12.72 -1.34 6.16
CA LYS A 71 -14.09 -1.76 5.84
C LYS A 71 -14.87 -0.60 5.23
N GLY A 72 -15.32 -0.79 4.00
CA GLY A 72 -15.94 0.27 3.20
C GLY A 72 -14.99 0.93 2.20
N PHE A 73 -13.73 0.52 2.12
CA PHE A 73 -12.81 0.98 1.09
C PHE A 73 -13.38 0.79 -0.32
N GLY A 74 -14.08 -0.30 -0.57
CA GLY A 74 -14.78 -0.57 -1.83
C GLY A 74 -15.84 0.47 -2.20
N ASN A 75 -16.41 1.20 -1.23
CA ASN A 75 -17.35 2.29 -1.51
C ASN A 75 -16.63 3.54 -2.02
N ILE A 76 -15.36 3.70 -1.66
CA ILE A 76 -14.52 4.84 -2.05
C ILE A 76 -13.89 4.60 -3.41
N ARG A 77 -13.39 3.38 -3.64
CA ARG A 77 -12.64 2.96 -4.83
C ARG A 77 -13.12 1.59 -5.36
N PRO A 78 -14.39 1.46 -5.80
CA PRO A 78 -14.94 0.15 -6.17
C PRO A 78 -14.18 -0.53 -7.33
N LYS A 79 -13.88 0.22 -8.39
CA LYS A 79 -13.14 -0.30 -9.54
C LYS A 79 -11.72 -0.75 -9.17
N PHE A 80 -11.05 0.00 -8.30
CA PHE A 80 -9.71 -0.36 -7.85
C PHE A 80 -9.73 -1.64 -7.00
N VAL A 81 -10.70 -1.80 -6.09
CA VAL A 81 -10.82 -3.01 -5.28
C VAL A 81 -11.13 -4.24 -6.14
N GLU A 82 -11.99 -4.08 -7.14
CA GLU A 82 -12.28 -5.13 -8.11
C GLU A 82 -11.03 -5.53 -8.90
N GLU A 83 -10.31 -4.56 -9.45
CA GLU A 83 -9.03 -4.77 -10.15
C GLU A 83 -8.01 -5.47 -9.24
N MET A 84 -7.82 -4.97 -8.02
CA MET A 84 -6.90 -5.54 -7.06
C MET A 84 -7.24 -7.00 -6.74
N LYS A 85 -8.50 -7.31 -6.44
CA LYS A 85 -8.94 -8.70 -6.17
C LYS A 85 -8.75 -9.61 -7.37
N SER A 86 -8.91 -9.11 -8.59
CA SER A 86 -8.70 -9.89 -9.81
C SER A 86 -7.22 -10.21 -10.06
N LYS A 87 -6.32 -9.33 -9.62
CA LYS A 87 -4.87 -9.48 -9.83
C LYS A 87 -4.18 -10.21 -8.68
N PHE A 88 -4.62 -10.00 -7.45
CA PHE A 88 -4.06 -10.64 -6.26
C PHE A 88 -4.85 -11.89 -5.83
N VAL A 89 -5.15 -12.79 -6.78
CA VAL A 89 -5.99 -13.98 -6.56
C VAL A 89 -5.43 -14.98 -5.55
N ASN A 90 -4.12 -14.99 -5.36
CA ASN A 90 -3.42 -15.88 -4.42
C ASN A 90 -3.10 -15.23 -3.08
N HIS A 91 -3.53 -13.99 -2.88
CA HIS A 91 -3.23 -13.21 -1.69
C HIS A 91 -4.41 -13.23 -0.71
N GLU A 92 -4.09 -13.13 0.56
CA GLU A 92 -5.10 -12.86 1.58
C GLU A 92 -5.46 -11.39 1.56
N ILE A 93 -6.71 -11.08 1.15
CA ILE A 93 -7.27 -9.74 1.18
C ILE A 93 -8.43 -9.74 2.15
N THR A 94 -8.30 -9.02 3.25
CA THR A 94 -9.31 -8.94 4.31
C THR A 94 -9.79 -7.50 4.51
N GLU A 95 -10.90 -7.34 5.20
CA GLU A 95 -11.42 -6.03 5.59
C GLU A 95 -11.43 -5.90 7.12
N MET A 96 -11.09 -4.72 7.61
CA MET A 96 -11.03 -4.41 9.03
C MET A 96 -11.82 -3.15 9.35
N ALA A 97 -12.62 -3.19 10.43
CA ALA A 97 -13.38 -2.04 10.90
C ALA A 97 -12.45 -0.90 11.37
N GLY A 98 -12.94 0.35 11.31
CA GLY A 98 -12.11 1.52 11.59
C GLY A 98 -11.38 1.49 12.93
N ALA A 99 -12.08 1.16 14.01
CA ALA A 99 -11.48 1.09 15.36
C ALA A 99 -10.37 0.01 15.44
N GLU A 100 -10.61 -1.16 14.83
CA GLU A 100 -9.64 -2.24 14.77
C GLU A 100 -8.45 -1.87 13.90
N MET A 101 -8.68 -1.17 12.78
CA MET A 101 -7.60 -0.72 11.90
C MET A 101 -6.69 0.29 12.61
N PHE A 102 -7.24 1.20 13.41
CA PHE A 102 -6.43 2.10 14.24
C PHE A 102 -5.56 1.32 15.22
N GLN A 103 -6.13 0.36 15.95
CA GLN A 103 -5.38 -0.48 16.87
C GLN A 103 -4.29 -1.25 16.12
N ARG A 104 -4.64 -1.86 14.98
CA ARG A 104 -3.70 -2.63 14.15
C ARG A 104 -2.56 -1.78 13.60
N ALA A 105 -2.84 -0.55 13.18
CA ALA A 105 -1.84 0.38 12.68
C ALA A 105 -0.81 0.79 13.76
N TYR A 106 -1.20 0.73 15.04
CA TYR A 106 -0.33 1.11 16.14
C TYR A 106 0.63 0.00 16.59
N GLU A 107 0.42 -1.23 16.11
CA GLU A 107 1.29 -2.36 16.44
C GLU A 107 2.74 -2.14 15.95
N PRO A 108 3.75 -2.72 16.64
CA PRO A 108 5.15 -2.51 16.32
C PRO A 108 5.59 -3.00 14.93
N ASP A 109 4.91 -3.99 14.38
CA ASP A 109 5.21 -4.56 13.07
C ASP A 109 4.76 -3.68 11.89
N VAL A 110 3.89 -2.69 12.13
CA VAL A 110 3.59 -1.63 11.15
C VAL A 110 4.67 -0.55 11.28
N LYS A 111 5.69 -0.65 10.42
CA LYS A 111 6.94 0.11 10.55
C LYS A 111 6.94 1.41 9.75
N LEU A 112 6.15 1.47 8.69
CA LEU A 112 6.14 2.59 7.75
C LEU A 112 4.72 3.06 7.47
N PHE A 113 4.52 4.36 7.47
CA PHE A 113 3.29 5.01 7.03
C PHE A 113 3.56 5.83 5.79
N ILE A 114 2.75 5.61 4.76
CA ILE A 114 2.81 6.33 3.48
C ILE A 114 1.54 7.15 3.37
N ARG A 115 1.64 8.44 3.66
CA ARG A 115 0.50 9.35 3.55
C ARG A 115 0.29 9.75 2.11
N THR A 116 -0.95 9.67 1.66
CA THR A 116 -1.37 10.09 0.32
C THR A 116 -2.16 11.39 0.37
N GLY A 117 -2.48 11.94 -0.79
CA GLY A 117 -3.43 13.05 -0.91
C GLY A 117 -4.90 12.60 -0.89
N GLU A 118 -5.21 11.30 -0.70
CA GLU A 118 -6.59 10.82 -0.63
C GLU A 118 -7.37 11.56 0.43
N ASN A 119 -8.41 12.27 0.03
CA ASN A 119 -9.21 13.12 0.90
C ASN A 119 -10.58 12.52 1.28
N ARG A 120 -10.88 11.31 0.80
CA ARG A 120 -12.07 10.57 1.23
C ARG A 120 -11.71 9.70 2.43
N PRO A 121 -12.41 9.87 3.57
CA PRO A 121 -12.14 9.09 4.78
C PRO A 121 -12.26 7.59 4.54
N GLY A 122 -11.30 6.82 5.06
CA GLY A 122 -11.27 5.38 4.92
C GLY A 122 -10.48 4.87 3.70
N GLY A 123 -9.75 5.75 3.02
CA GLY A 123 -8.76 5.37 2.00
C GLY A 123 -7.49 4.78 2.63
N ASN A 124 -7.64 3.71 3.43
CA ASN A 124 -6.59 3.16 4.26
C ASN A 124 -6.39 1.67 4.01
N MET A 125 -5.14 1.23 3.91
CA MET A 125 -4.78 -0.18 3.78
C MET A 125 -3.47 -0.50 4.49
N ILE A 126 -3.38 -1.68 5.09
CA ILE A 126 -2.16 -2.24 5.69
C ILE A 126 -1.68 -3.37 4.80
N ILE A 127 -0.41 -3.36 4.44
CA ILE A 127 0.19 -4.30 3.52
C ILE A 127 1.30 -5.05 4.24
N THR A 128 1.33 -6.37 4.10
CA THR A 128 2.38 -7.22 4.61
C THR A 128 3.40 -7.50 3.52
N SER A 129 4.67 -7.26 3.80
CA SER A 129 5.78 -7.58 2.91
C SER A 129 6.01 -9.09 2.84
N ALA A 130 6.14 -9.62 1.63
CA ALA A 130 6.37 -11.03 1.40
C ALA A 130 7.84 -11.44 1.60
N SER A 131 8.04 -12.76 1.72
CA SER A 131 9.38 -13.34 1.67
C SER A 131 9.97 -13.24 0.27
N GLY A 132 11.23 -12.82 0.17
CA GLY A 132 11.99 -12.80 -1.09
C GLY A 132 12.49 -14.16 -1.60
N VAL A 133 11.92 -15.28 -1.12
CA VAL A 133 12.31 -16.63 -1.58
C VAL A 133 11.76 -16.89 -2.98
N PRO A 134 12.51 -17.47 -3.92
CA PRO A 134 12.11 -17.61 -5.32
C PRO A 134 10.71 -18.21 -5.55
N LYS A 135 10.33 -19.27 -4.80
CA LYS A 135 9.00 -19.88 -4.93
C LYS A 135 7.84 -18.98 -4.49
N VAL A 136 8.10 -18.09 -3.52
CA VAL A 136 7.14 -17.09 -3.06
C VAL A 136 7.13 -15.93 -4.05
N PHE A 137 8.28 -15.61 -4.60
CA PHE A 137 8.46 -14.61 -5.64
C PHE A 137 7.59 -14.91 -6.87
N ASP A 138 7.67 -16.14 -7.40
CA ASP A 138 6.85 -16.56 -8.54
C ASP A 138 5.35 -16.49 -8.23
N LYS A 139 4.96 -16.80 -6.99
CA LYS A 139 3.56 -16.75 -6.55
C LYS A 139 3.00 -15.32 -6.50
N TYR A 140 3.80 -14.35 -6.04
CA TYR A 140 3.34 -12.98 -5.80
C TYR A 140 3.71 -11.99 -6.89
N ASN A 141 4.69 -12.32 -7.73
CA ASN A 141 5.26 -11.39 -8.71
C ASN A 141 4.58 -11.40 -10.08
N ALA A 142 3.88 -12.51 -10.42
CA ALA A 142 3.25 -12.66 -11.74
C ALA A 142 1.99 -11.79 -11.93
N GLU A 143 1.54 -11.10 -10.88
CA GLU A 143 0.21 -10.51 -10.86
C GLU A 143 0.18 -9.02 -11.21
N TYR A 144 1.34 -8.36 -11.19
CA TYR A 144 1.44 -6.91 -11.45
C TYR A 144 2.51 -6.51 -12.46
N ASP A 145 2.81 -7.40 -13.40
CA ASP A 145 3.64 -7.02 -14.54
C ASP A 145 2.92 -5.88 -15.32
N ASN A 146 3.56 -4.72 -15.39
CA ASN A 146 3.12 -3.55 -16.15
C ASN A 146 2.00 -2.67 -15.53
N VAL A 147 1.92 -2.56 -14.22
CA VAL A 147 0.99 -1.58 -13.58
C VAL A 147 1.26 -0.14 -14.04
N LEU A 148 2.49 0.17 -14.41
CA LEU A 148 2.86 1.52 -14.87
C LEU A 148 2.27 1.89 -16.25
N GLU A 149 1.90 0.90 -17.07
CA GLU A 149 1.25 1.14 -18.35
C GLU A 149 -0.23 1.56 -18.20
N THR A 150 -0.81 1.34 -17.03
CA THR A 150 -2.20 1.65 -16.72
C THR A 150 -2.39 2.86 -15.79
N LEU A 151 -1.30 3.51 -15.39
CA LEU A 151 -1.38 4.80 -14.74
C LEU A 151 -1.65 5.86 -15.82
N ASP A 152 -2.92 6.14 -16.06
CA ASP A 152 -3.35 7.39 -16.69
C ASP A 152 -2.94 8.54 -15.76
N VAL A 153 -1.80 9.11 -16.05
CA VAL A 153 -1.29 10.30 -15.37
C VAL A 153 -1.76 11.53 -16.12
#